data_990f748989621624dc1d908269c44b0d
#
_entry.id   990f748989621624dc1d908269c44b0d
#
_cell.length_a   1.000
_cell.length_b   1.000
_cell.length_c   1.000
_cell.angle_alpha   90.00
_cell.angle_beta   90.00
_cell.angle_gamma   90.00
#
_symmetry.space_group_name_H-M   'P 1'
#
loop_
_entity.id
_entity.type
_entity.pdbx_description
1 polymer ?
#
loop_
_entity_poly.entity_id
_entity_poly.type
_entity_poly.pdbx_seq_one_letter_code
_entity_poly.pdbx_strand_id
1 'polypeptide(L)'
;MSRRLAVFVVAAGTFACLVLPAQADTKLAVPDARERAAKYAETTCEHDASCARAGVQSCRRHADRVILCRIFDHRKTEEQGNFICTRLVRLSQKPPAGQILVTGVSDWSC
;
A
#
# COMPACT_ATOMS: atom_id res chain seq x y z
N MET A 1 54.54 4.55 4.17
CA MET A 1 54.16 4.50 3.99
C MET A 1 53.36 4.40 3.73
N SER A 2 53.03 4.34 3.86
CA SER A 2 52.31 4.36 3.53
C SER A 2 51.55 4.32 3.41
N ARG A 3 51.28 4.20 3.34
CA ARG A 3 50.62 4.25 3.17
C ARG A 3 49.71 4.25 2.85
N ARG A 4 49.59 4.12 2.82
CA ARG A 4 48.88 4.20 2.64
C ARG A 4 47.89 4.08 2.36
N LEU A 5 47.78 3.79 2.44
CA LEU A 5 46.90 3.74 2.22
C LEU A 5 45.91 3.51 2.10
N ALA A 6 46.04 3.31 1.83
CA ALA A 6 45.25 2.97 1.66
C ALA A 6 44.15 3.07 1.76
N VAL A 7 44.10 3.42 1.83
CA VAL A 7 43.15 3.46 2.02
C VAL A 7 42.27 3.64 1.48
N PHE A 8 42.67 3.75 1.26
CA PHE A 8 41.83 3.97 0.79
C PHE A 8 41.04 3.49 0.48
N VAL A 9 41.54 3.49 0.32
CA VAL A 9 40.75 2.84 -0.23
C VAL A 9 39.64 2.39 0.08
N VAL A 10 39.71 2.18 0.58
CA VAL A 10 38.64 1.79 1.09
C VAL A 10 37.49 2.48 0.87
N ALA A 11 37.61 3.48 0.80
CA ALA A 11 36.51 4.28 0.59
C ALA A 11 35.71 3.90 -0.61
N ALA A 12 36.35 3.38 -1.52
CA ALA A 12 35.68 3.07 -2.76
C ALA A 12 34.53 2.08 -2.59
N GLY A 13 34.70 1.18 -1.68
CA GLY A 13 33.69 0.15 -1.56
C GLY A 13 32.36 0.63 -1.05
N THR A 14 32.35 1.73 -0.35
CA THR A 14 31.09 2.15 0.24
C THR A 14 30.14 2.74 -0.75
N PHE A 15 30.60 3.20 -1.86
CA PHE A 15 29.69 3.85 -2.80
C PHE A 15 28.71 2.90 -3.44
N ALA A 16 29.12 1.68 -3.61
CA ALA A 16 28.23 0.72 -4.25
C ALA A 16 26.96 0.53 -3.46
N CYS A 17 27.04 0.67 -2.16
CA CYS A 17 25.87 0.45 -1.33
C CYS A 17 24.77 1.46 -1.57
N LEU A 18 25.11 2.63 -2.06
CA LEU A 18 24.11 3.67 -2.25
C LEU A 18 23.16 3.37 -3.38
N VAL A 19 23.60 2.60 -4.34
CA VAL A 19 22.76 2.28 -5.49
C VAL A 19 21.66 1.30 -5.13
N LEU A 20 21.98 0.34 -4.27
CA LEU A 20 21.03 -0.71 -3.95
C LEU A 20 19.76 -0.24 -3.29
N PRO A 21 19.80 0.68 -2.32
CA PRO A 21 18.56 1.16 -1.72
C PRO A 21 17.63 1.83 -2.72
N ALA A 22 18.19 2.55 -3.68
CA ALA A 22 17.37 3.20 -4.68
C ALA A 22 16.61 2.18 -5.54
N GLN A 23 17.23 1.06 -5.82
CA GLN A 23 16.56 0.02 -6.60
C GLN A 23 15.47 -0.66 -5.79
N ALA A 24 15.68 -0.81 -4.49
CA ALA A 24 14.69 -1.42 -3.64
C ALA A 24 13.40 -0.59 -3.59
N ASP A 25 13.49 0.72 -3.84
CA ASP A 25 12.35 1.59 -3.79
C ASP A 25 11.46 1.51 -5.03
N THR A 26 11.81 0.65 -5.99
CA THR A 26 11.00 0.53 -7.19
C THR A 26 9.70 -0.23 -6.98
N LYS A 27 9.57 -0.93 -5.86
CA LYS A 27 8.36 -1.69 -5.56
C LYS A 27 7.48 -0.95 -4.58
N LEU A 28 6.18 -1.04 -4.81
CA LEU A 28 5.21 -0.52 -3.86
C LEU A 28 5.22 -1.43 -2.63
N ALA A 29 5.39 -0.86 -1.45
CA ALA A 29 5.40 -1.64 -0.22
C ALA A 29 3.98 -2.00 0.21
N VAL A 30 3.78 -3.24 0.63
CA VAL A 30 2.46 -3.69 1.06
C VAL A 30 1.92 -2.86 2.23
N PRO A 31 2.71 -2.54 3.28
CA PRO A 31 2.18 -1.72 4.37
C PRO A 31 1.71 -0.34 3.91
N ASP A 32 2.39 0.26 2.95
CA ASP A 32 2.01 1.58 2.45
C ASP A 32 0.70 1.49 1.66
N ALA A 33 0.55 0.46 0.83
CA ALA A 33 -0.68 0.24 0.10
C ALA A 33 -1.84 -0.03 1.06
N ARG A 34 -1.59 -0.80 2.10
CA ARG A 34 -2.60 -1.12 3.10
C ARG A 34 -3.09 0.13 3.80
N GLU A 35 -2.19 1.02 4.15
CA GLU A 35 -2.54 2.28 4.80
C GLU A 35 -3.41 3.13 3.88
N ARG A 36 -3.06 3.20 2.60
CA ARG A 36 -3.84 3.96 1.63
C ARG A 36 -5.22 3.34 1.43
N ALA A 37 -5.29 2.01 1.39
CA ALA A 37 -6.57 1.31 1.25
C ALA A 37 -7.46 1.55 2.48
N ALA A 38 -6.87 1.55 3.67
CA ALA A 38 -7.61 1.82 4.90
C ALA A 38 -8.20 3.22 4.87
N LYS A 39 -7.43 4.19 4.42
CA LYS A 39 -7.90 5.55 4.32
C LYS A 39 -9.05 5.68 3.32
N TYR A 40 -8.94 4.99 2.21
CA TYR A 40 -10.01 4.97 1.22
C TYR A 40 -11.29 4.37 1.81
N ALA A 41 -11.15 3.25 2.53
CA ALA A 41 -12.30 2.59 3.14
C ALA A 41 -12.97 3.48 4.17
N GLU A 42 -12.18 4.13 5.02
CA GLU A 42 -12.71 5.01 6.04
C GLU A 42 -13.39 6.23 5.44
N THR A 43 -12.81 6.81 4.42
CA THR A 43 -13.37 7.99 3.77
C THR A 43 -14.71 7.68 3.11
N THR A 44 -14.79 6.54 2.41
CA THR A 44 -16.06 6.16 1.79
C THR A 44 -17.12 5.83 2.85
N CYS A 45 -16.70 5.25 3.97
CA CYS A 45 -17.63 4.96 5.05
C CYS A 45 -18.21 6.24 5.67
N GLU A 46 -17.40 7.26 5.80
CA GLU A 46 -17.86 8.54 6.35
C GLU A 46 -18.96 9.18 5.51
N HIS A 47 -19.00 8.88 4.24
CA HIS A 47 -19.99 9.45 3.33
C HIS A 47 -21.22 8.57 3.15
N ASP A 48 -21.34 7.51 3.94
CA ASP A 48 -22.44 6.56 3.83
C ASP A 48 -23.07 6.35 5.20
N ALA A 49 -24.30 6.83 5.35
CA ALA A 49 -24.98 6.78 6.64
C ALA A 49 -25.19 5.37 7.17
N SER A 50 -25.25 4.37 6.30
CA SER A 50 -25.45 3.00 6.74
C SER A 50 -24.12 2.31 7.11
N CYS A 51 -22.99 2.93 6.89
CA CYS A 51 -21.70 2.35 7.22
C CYS A 51 -21.32 2.71 8.66
N ALA A 52 -21.15 1.69 9.50
CA ALA A 52 -20.76 1.88 10.89
C ALA A 52 -19.25 1.96 11.05
N ARG A 53 -18.52 1.15 10.30
CA ARG A 53 -17.05 1.20 10.29
C ARG A 53 -16.52 0.46 9.06
N ALA A 54 -15.27 0.75 8.72
CA ALA A 54 -14.65 0.15 7.56
C ALA A 54 -13.16 -0.05 7.83
N GLY A 55 -12.52 -0.92 7.05
CA GLY A 55 -11.10 -1.17 7.19
C GLY A 55 -10.61 -2.13 6.13
N VAL A 56 -9.41 -2.66 6.33
CA VAL A 56 -8.75 -3.58 5.42
C VAL A 56 -8.68 -4.96 6.03
N GLN A 57 -9.10 -5.96 5.27
CA GLN A 57 -8.97 -7.35 5.70
C GLN A 57 -7.61 -7.94 5.33
N SER A 58 -7.18 -7.74 4.09
CA SER A 58 -5.95 -8.34 3.61
C SER A 58 -5.46 -7.59 2.38
N CYS A 59 -4.17 -7.70 2.10
CA CYS A 59 -3.56 -7.13 0.91
C CYS A 59 -2.59 -8.15 0.34
N ARG A 60 -2.49 -8.21 -0.99
CA ARG A 60 -1.52 -9.08 -1.65
C ARG A 60 -0.94 -8.38 -2.86
N ARG A 61 0.29 -8.72 -3.15
CA ARG A 61 0.98 -8.16 -4.31
C ARG A 61 0.45 -8.78 -5.59
N HIS A 62 0.14 -7.92 -6.55
CA HIS A 62 -0.26 -8.33 -7.88
C HIS A 62 0.87 -8.12 -8.87
N ALA A 63 1.64 -7.04 -8.71
CA ALA A 63 2.79 -6.70 -9.53
C ALA A 63 3.70 -5.80 -8.71
N ASP A 64 4.85 -5.43 -9.25
CA ASP A 64 5.82 -4.62 -8.50
C ASP A 64 5.21 -3.32 -7.99
N ARG A 65 4.31 -2.73 -8.74
CA ARG A 65 3.72 -1.46 -8.38
C ARG A 65 2.22 -1.52 -8.21
N VAL A 66 1.67 -2.73 -8.05
CA VAL A 66 0.24 -2.92 -7.91
C VAL A 66 -0.02 -3.90 -6.77
N ILE A 67 -0.86 -3.47 -5.85
CA ILE A 67 -1.27 -4.31 -4.72
C ILE A 67 -2.79 -4.29 -4.67
N LEU A 68 -3.37 -5.46 -4.44
CA LEU A 68 -4.81 -5.61 -4.28
C LEU A 68 -5.12 -5.79 -2.81
N CYS A 69 -6.01 -4.96 -2.30
CA CYS A 69 -6.45 -5.06 -0.91
C CYS A 69 -7.94 -5.36 -0.86
N ARG A 70 -8.31 -6.28 0.01
CA ARG A 70 -9.72 -6.53 0.29
C ARG A 70 -10.11 -5.64 1.46
N ILE A 71 -11.05 -4.73 1.20
CA ILE A 71 -11.57 -3.87 2.24
C ILE A 71 -12.95 -4.37 2.64
N PHE A 72 -13.37 -3.98 3.83
CA PHE A 72 -14.70 -4.30 4.32
C PHE A 72 -15.40 -3.06 4.81
N ASP A 73 -16.76 -3.06 4.76
CA ASP A 73 -17.51 -2.15 5.59
C ASP A 73 -18.59 -2.91 6.35
N HIS A 74 -18.74 -2.50 7.59
CA HIS A 74 -19.75 -3.05 8.49
C HIS A 74 -20.96 -2.16 8.39
N ARG A 75 -22.04 -2.70 7.89
CA ARG A 75 -23.26 -1.96 7.62
C ARG A 75 -24.33 -2.26 8.63
N LYS A 76 -25.15 -1.26 8.85
CA LYS A 76 -26.24 -1.33 9.80
C LYS A 76 -27.47 -0.75 9.15
N THR A 77 -28.50 -1.56 8.96
CA THR A 77 -29.76 -1.09 8.43
C THR A 77 -30.87 -1.58 9.30
N GLU A 78 -31.99 -0.87 9.31
CA GLU A 78 -33.15 -1.28 10.10
C GLU A 78 -33.76 -2.56 9.55
N GLU A 79 -33.71 -2.72 8.24
CA GLU A 79 -34.36 -3.85 7.58
C GLU A 79 -33.53 -5.13 7.68
N GLN A 80 -32.22 -5.03 7.55
CA GLN A 80 -31.36 -6.19 7.44
C GLN A 80 -30.46 -6.40 8.65
N GLY A 81 -30.44 -5.44 9.60
CA GLY A 81 -29.59 -5.54 10.76
C GLY A 81 -28.14 -5.23 10.42
N ASN A 82 -27.25 -5.99 11.03
CA ASN A 82 -25.80 -5.81 10.86
C ASN A 82 -25.28 -6.82 9.86
N PHE A 83 -24.48 -6.34 8.91
CA PHE A 83 -23.81 -7.26 7.97
C PHE A 83 -22.53 -6.64 7.46
N ILE A 84 -21.68 -7.45 6.85
CA ILE A 84 -20.37 -7.00 6.36
C ILE A 84 -20.33 -7.19 4.86
N CYS A 85 -19.92 -6.15 4.15
CA CYS A 85 -19.68 -6.21 2.72
C CYS A 85 -18.20 -6.05 2.46
N THR A 86 -17.69 -6.69 1.43
CA THR A 86 -16.28 -6.58 1.05
C THR A 86 -16.15 -6.24 -0.42
N ARG A 87 -15.01 -5.67 -0.78
CA ARG A 87 -14.66 -5.41 -2.17
C ARG A 87 -13.14 -5.38 -2.30
N LEU A 88 -12.68 -5.55 -3.52
CA LEU A 88 -11.25 -5.43 -3.81
C LEU A 88 -10.94 -4.03 -4.30
N VAL A 89 -9.84 -3.50 -3.82
CA VAL A 89 -9.33 -2.18 -4.21
C VAL A 89 -7.94 -2.39 -4.78
N ARG A 90 -7.71 -1.82 -5.94
CA ARG A 90 -6.42 -1.90 -6.60
C ARG A 90 -5.64 -0.62 -6.31
N LEU A 91 -4.46 -0.77 -5.73
CA LEU A 91 -3.57 0.35 -5.41
C LEU A 91 -2.39 0.29 -6.36
N SER A 92 -2.06 1.42 -6.97
CA SER A 92 -0.94 1.52 -7.90
C SER A 92 -0.09 2.72 -7.58
N GLN A 93 1.20 2.61 -7.89
CA GLN A 93 2.14 3.69 -7.65
C GLN A 93 2.98 3.88 -8.90
N LYS A 94 3.09 5.12 -9.38
CA LYS A 94 3.91 5.42 -10.55
C LYS A 94 5.37 5.59 -10.17
N PRO A 95 6.31 5.17 -11.06
CA PRO A 95 7.71 5.41 -10.80
C PRO A 95 8.03 6.90 -10.86
N PRO A 96 9.06 7.38 -10.14
CA PRO A 96 9.96 6.59 -9.29
C PRO A 96 9.37 6.22 -7.95
N ALA A 97 8.63 7.08 -7.31
CA ALA A 97 7.99 6.79 -6.04
C ALA A 97 6.87 7.77 -5.85
N GLY A 98 5.95 7.73 -6.79
CA GLY A 98 4.85 8.66 -6.79
C GLY A 98 3.80 8.33 -5.76
N GLN A 99 2.73 9.09 -5.81
CA GLN A 99 1.60 8.92 -4.94
C GLN A 99 0.93 7.56 -5.19
N ILE A 100 0.44 6.95 -4.12
CA ILE A 100 -0.29 5.69 -4.23
C ILE A 100 -1.75 6.04 -4.54
N LEU A 101 -2.25 5.50 -5.64
CA LEU A 101 -3.58 5.83 -6.13
C LEU A 101 -4.47 4.59 -6.12
N VAL A 102 -5.75 4.82 -5.86
CA VAL A 102 -6.77 3.79 -6.05
C VAL A 102 -7.11 3.80 -7.53
N THR A 103 -6.75 2.74 -8.25
CA THR A 103 -6.91 2.67 -9.70
C THR A 103 -7.98 1.69 -10.15
N GLY A 104 -8.61 1.00 -9.22
CA GLY A 104 -9.69 0.10 -9.54
C GLY A 104 -10.42 -0.33 -8.29
N VAL A 105 -11.72 -0.54 -8.41
CA VAL A 105 -12.57 -0.95 -7.30
C VAL A 105 -13.59 -1.93 -7.83
N SER A 106 -13.68 -3.09 -7.23
CA SER A 106 -14.68 -4.09 -7.63
C SER A 106 -16.05 -3.74 -7.04
N ASP A 107 -17.06 -4.46 -7.48
CA ASP A 107 -18.38 -4.36 -6.86
C ASP A 107 -18.35 -4.89 -5.44
N TRP A 108 -19.30 -4.46 -4.65
CA TRP A 108 -19.46 -4.96 -3.29
C TRP A 108 -19.98 -6.39 -3.31
N SER A 109 -19.47 -7.18 -2.39
CA SER A 109 -19.95 -8.52 -2.14
C SER A 109 -20.43 -8.58 -0.70
N CYS A 110 -21.69 -8.70 -0.52
CA CYS A 110 -22.33 -8.79 0.79
C CYS A 110 -22.93 -10.20 0.96
#